data_aee86552f6401cca5a222ffbc3861cbc
#
_entry.id   aee86552f6401cca5a222ffbc3861cbc
#
_cell.length_a   1.000
_cell.length_b   1.000
_cell.length_c   1.000
_cell.angle_alpha   90.00
_cell.angle_beta   90.00
_cell.angle_gamma   90.00
#
_symmetry.space_group_name_H-M   'P 1'
#
loop_
_entity.id
_entity.type
_entity.pdbx_description
1 polymer ?
#
loop_
_entity_poly.entity_id
_entity_poly.type
_entity_poly.pdbx_seq_one_letter_code
_entity_poly.pdbx_strand_id
1 'polypeptide(L)'
;MSDRFFLDTNIFVYSFDQSAPVKARKAIQLIREALTTQKGMISYQVVQEFFNVALRRFSQPLQAADAEQYLRTVFHPLLGVHSSPVLYAEALHLHAQSGLSWFDSLIVASAIQTHCDLLYTEDLQHGQRFGNLQVINPFR
;
A
#
# COMPACT_ATOMS: atom_id res chain seq x y z
N MET A 1 -20.84 -1.34 -0.49
CA MET A 1 -19.48 -1.43 0.07
C MET A 1 -18.84 -2.72 -0.38
N SER A 2 -17.58 -2.64 -0.81
CA SER A 2 -16.86 -3.80 -1.36
C SER A 2 -16.11 -4.61 -0.31
N ASP A 3 -15.88 -4.02 0.87
CA ASP A 3 -14.98 -4.53 1.93
C ASP A 3 -13.52 -4.63 1.48
N ARG A 4 -13.18 -4.07 0.32
CA ARG A 4 -11.80 -4.04 -0.15
C ARG A 4 -11.00 -2.99 0.58
N PHE A 5 -9.72 -3.28 0.75
CA PHE A 5 -8.81 -2.33 1.39
C PHE A 5 -7.48 -2.30 0.66
N PHE A 6 -6.88 -1.13 0.62
CA PHE A 6 -5.60 -0.89 -0.03
C PHE A 6 -4.50 -0.79 1.03
N LEU A 7 -3.37 -1.43 0.76
CA LEU A 7 -2.22 -1.39 1.65
C LEU A 7 -1.11 -0.55 1.02
N ASP A 8 -0.74 0.54 1.69
CA ASP A 8 0.37 1.37 1.26
C ASP A 8 1.71 0.69 1.56
N THR A 9 2.76 1.19 0.96
CA THR A 9 4.12 0.62 1.03
C THR A 9 4.61 0.41 2.46
N ASN A 10 4.35 1.37 3.36
CA ASN A 10 4.85 1.31 4.73
C ASN A 10 4.34 0.07 5.50
N ILE A 11 3.16 -0.46 5.13
CA ILE A 11 2.66 -1.69 5.75
C ILE A 11 3.64 -2.84 5.50
N PHE A 12 4.09 -2.97 4.26
CA PHE A 12 5.03 -4.05 3.91
C PHE A 12 6.41 -3.83 4.51
N VAL A 13 6.88 -2.58 4.54
CA VAL A 13 8.17 -2.24 5.14
C VAL A 13 8.18 -2.58 6.64
N TYR A 14 7.14 -2.18 7.38
CA TYR A 14 7.06 -2.48 8.82
C TYR A 14 6.99 -3.97 9.11
N SER A 15 6.44 -4.77 8.20
CA SER A 15 6.36 -6.22 8.41
C SER A 15 7.74 -6.88 8.56
N PHE A 16 8.80 -6.23 8.10
CA PHE A 16 10.19 -6.69 8.21
C PHE A 16 10.98 -5.95 9.30
N ASP A 17 10.38 -4.99 9.98
CA ASP A 17 11.10 -4.09 10.89
C ASP A 17 11.19 -4.67 12.29
N GLN A 18 12.33 -5.29 12.60
CA GLN A 18 12.57 -5.90 13.91
C GLN A 18 12.74 -4.86 15.03
N SER A 19 13.01 -3.59 14.70
CA SER A 19 13.13 -2.53 15.67
C SER A 19 11.79 -2.00 16.17
N ALA A 20 10.69 -2.34 15.48
CA ALA A 20 9.34 -1.91 15.83
C ALA A 20 8.40 -3.14 15.86
N PRO A 21 8.54 -4.02 16.87
CA PRO A 21 7.83 -5.31 16.85
C PRO A 21 6.31 -5.20 16.92
N VAL A 22 5.77 -4.17 17.57
CA VAL A 22 4.31 -3.96 17.63
C VAL A 22 3.77 -3.60 16.26
N LYS A 23 4.43 -2.67 15.55
CA LYS A 23 4.05 -2.30 14.19
C LYS A 23 4.22 -3.47 13.23
N ALA A 24 5.31 -4.23 13.38
CA ALA A 24 5.55 -5.40 12.53
C ALA A 24 4.44 -6.43 12.66
N ARG A 25 3.98 -6.73 13.86
CA ARG A 25 2.88 -7.69 14.08
C ARG A 25 1.59 -7.21 13.46
N LYS A 26 1.28 -5.91 13.61
CA LYS A 26 0.06 -5.35 13.01
C LYS A 26 0.13 -5.39 11.50
N ALA A 27 1.28 -5.05 10.92
CA ALA A 27 1.51 -5.10 9.48
C ALA A 27 1.34 -6.53 8.94
N ILE A 28 1.96 -7.51 9.60
CA ILE A 28 1.85 -8.92 9.22
C ILE A 28 0.40 -9.39 9.25
N GLN A 29 -0.35 -8.98 10.27
CA GLN A 29 -1.77 -9.33 10.39
C GLN A 29 -2.57 -8.79 9.20
N LEU A 30 -2.35 -7.54 8.81
CA LEU A 30 -3.05 -6.92 7.68
C LEU A 30 -2.70 -7.59 6.35
N ILE A 31 -1.42 -7.90 6.13
CA ILE A 31 -0.97 -8.59 4.91
C ILE A 31 -1.59 -9.97 4.83
N ARG A 32 -1.60 -10.70 5.95
CA ARG A 32 -2.20 -12.04 6.01
C ARG A 32 -3.70 -11.98 5.71
N GLU A 33 -4.40 -11.01 6.28
CA GLU A 33 -5.82 -10.78 6.01
C GLU A 33 -6.06 -10.47 4.53
N ALA A 34 -5.20 -9.62 3.94
CA ALA A 34 -5.30 -9.28 2.51
C ALA A 34 -5.21 -10.53 1.63
N LEU A 35 -4.28 -11.42 1.94
CA LEU A 35 -4.06 -12.63 1.16
C LEU A 35 -5.16 -13.67 1.37
N THR A 36 -5.63 -13.85 2.61
CA THR A 36 -6.63 -14.90 2.91
C THR A 36 -8.02 -14.50 2.44
N THR A 37 -8.41 -13.23 2.56
CA THR A 37 -9.73 -12.76 2.13
C THR A 37 -9.80 -12.43 0.65
N GLN A 38 -8.66 -12.22 0.01
CA GLN A 38 -8.55 -11.73 -1.39
C GLN A 38 -9.18 -10.35 -1.58
N LYS A 39 -9.32 -9.57 -0.50
CA LYS A 39 -9.86 -8.21 -0.54
C LYS A 39 -8.81 -7.13 -0.40
N GLY A 40 -7.59 -7.50 -0.12
CA GLY A 40 -6.47 -6.56 -0.07
C GLY A 40 -5.97 -6.24 -1.47
N MET A 41 -5.66 -4.97 -1.71
CA MET A 41 -5.22 -4.46 -3.00
C MET A 41 -3.93 -3.67 -2.86
N ILE A 42 -3.07 -3.78 -3.85
CA ILE A 42 -1.89 -2.91 -4.00
C ILE A 42 -1.76 -2.49 -5.46
N SER A 43 -0.91 -1.51 -5.70
CA SER A 43 -0.53 -1.05 -7.04
C SER A 43 0.93 -1.39 -7.33
N TYR A 44 1.34 -1.23 -8.58
CA TYR A 44 2.74 -1.38 -8.96
C TYR A 44 3.65 -0.38 -8.25
N GLN A 45 3.14 0.80 -7.93
CA GLN A 45 3.90 1.77 -7.14
C GLN A 45 4.34 1.19 -5.79
N VAL A 46 3.45 0.48 -5.11
CA VAL A 46 3.77 -0.17 -3.83
C VAL A 46 4.92 -1.16 -4.00
N VAL A 47 4.89 -1.96 -5.05
CA VAL A 47 5.95 -2.93 -5.35
C VAL A 47 7.28 -2.21 -5.59
N GLN A 48 7.25 -1.16 -6.41
CA GLN A 48 8.44 -0.38 -6.74
C GLN A 48 9.07 0.27 -5.51
N GLU A 49 8.24 0.92 -4.71
CA GLU A 49 8.70 1.59 -3.49
C GLU A 49 9.24 0.60 -2.47
N PHE A 50 8.57 -0.54 -2.31
CA PHE A 50 9.02 -1.56 -1.36
C PHE A 50 10.40 -2.09 -1.72
N PHE A 51 10.61 -2.51 -2.97
CA PHE A 51 11.90 -3.06 -3.36
C PHE A 51 13.01 -2.01 -3.35
N ASN A 52 12.67 -0.76 -3.63
CA ASN A 52 13.65 0.32 -3.52
C ASN A 52 14.20 0.43 -2.09
N VAL A 53 13.38 0.13 -1.09
CA VAL A 53 13.80 0.13 0.32
C VAL A 53 14.42 -1.21 0.71
N ALA A 54 13.76 -2.31 0.38
CA ALA A 54 14.11 -3.64 0.89
C ALA A 54 15.45 -4.15 0.37
N LEU A 55 15.79 -3.80 -0.87
CA LEU A 55 17.03 -4.27 -1.48
C LEU A 55 18.27 -3.51 -0.99
N ARG A 56 18.10 -2.35 -0.36
CA ARG A 56 19.21 -1.48 0.01
C ARG A 56 19.20 -1.03 1.46
N ARG A 57 18.03 -0.67 2.00
CA ARG A 57 17.93 0.08 3.26
C ARG A 57 17.54 -0.77 4.46
N PHE A 58 17.10 -1.99 4.26
CA PHE A 58 16.88 -2.89 5.38
C PHE A 58 18.21 -3.19 6.06
N SER A 59 18.19 -3.34 7.39
CA SER A 59 19.38 -3.74 8.13
C SER A 59 19.96 -5.05 7.58
N GLN A 60 19.08 -5.92 7.10
CA GLN A 60 19.45 -7.11 6.35
C GLN A 60 18.74 -7.04 4.99
N PRO A 61 19.39 -6.47 3.97
CA PRO A 61 18.75 -6.33 2.65
C PRO A 61 18.31 -7.66 2.10
N LEU A 62 17.15 -7.66 1.40
CA LEU A 62 16.65 -8.86 0.77
C LEU A 62 17.58 -9.30 -0.37
N GLN A 63 17.86 -10.58 -0.42
CA GLN A 63 18.56 -11.19 -1.55
C GLN A 63 17.61 -11.30 -2.74
N ALA A 64 18.13 -11.31 -3.95
CA ALA A 64 17.33 -11.35 -5.17
C ALA A 64 16.36 -12.53 -5.19
N ALA A 65 16.77 -13.70 -4.74
CA ALA A 65 15.93 -14.88 -4.72
C ALA A 65 14.74 -14.73 -3.76
N ASP A 66 14.99 -14.16 -2.57
CA ASP A 66 13.93 -13.92 -1.58
C ASP A 66 12.97 -12.82 -2.06
N ALA A 67 13.50 -11.79 -2.70
CA ALA A 67 12.70 -10.71 -3.28
C ALA A 67 11.76 -11.26 -4.36
N GLU A 68 12.28 -12.12 -5.24
CA GLU A 68 11.46 -12.75 -6.29
C GLU A 68 10.37 -13.64 -5.71
N GLN A 69 10.68 -14.39 -4.67
CA GLN A 69 9.69 -15.22 -4.00
C GLN A 69 8.59 -14.35 -3.37
N TYR A 70 8.96 -13.25 -2.73
CA TYR A 70 8.01 -12.32 -2.13
C TYR A 70 7.11 -11.68 -3.21
N LEU A 71 7.69 -11.33 -4.34
CA LEU A 71 6.92 -10.83 -5.48
C LEU A 71 5.85 -11.84 -5.92
N ARG A 72 6.20 -13.11 -6.05
CA ARG A 72 5.27 -14.14 -6.52
C ARG A 72 4.21 -14.51 -5.48
N THR A 73 4.60 -14.59 -4.20
CA THR A 73 3.72 -15.15 -3.17
C THR A 73 2.90 -14.10 -2.44
N VAL A 74 3.36 -12.87 -2.38
CA VAL A 74 2.69 -11.78 -1.65
C VAL A 74 2.17 -10.70 -2.60
N PHE A 75 3.03 -10.10 -3.40
CA PHE A 75 2.63 -8.95 -4.20
C PHE A 75 1.74 -9.32 -5.38
N HIS A 76 2.12 -10.33 -6.15
CA HIS A 76 1.35 -10.69 -7.35
C HIS A 76 -0.12 -10.97 -7.05
N PRO A 77 -0.46 -11.74 -5.99
CA PRO A 77 -1.87 -11.96 -5.64
C PRO A 77 -2.64 -10.70 -5.25
N LEU A 78 -1.94 -9.65 -4.78
CA LEU A 78 -2.58 -8.42 -4.31
C LEU A 78 -2.64 -7.32 -5.37
N LEU A 79 -1.91 -7.46 -6.50
CA LEU A 79 -1.88 -6.42 -7.54
C LEU A 79 -3.26 -6.28 -8.17
N GLY A 80 -3.87 -5.10 -7.99
CA GLY A 80 -5.22 -4.81 -8.47
C GLY A 80 -5.32 -3.67 -9.46
N VAL A 81 -4.24 -2.92 -9.66
CA VAL A 81 -4.27 -1.76 -10.55
C VAL A 81 -2.94 -1.57 -11.25
N HIS A 82 -3.02 -1.25 -12.54
CA HIS A 82 -1.86 -0.92 -13.37
C HIS A 82 -1.78 0.58 -13.56
N SER A 83 -0.57 1.11 -13.79
CA SER A 83 -0.39 2.49 -14.18
C SER A 83 -1.02 2.74 -15.55
N SER A 84 -1.68 3.89 -15.70
CA SER A 84 -2.35 4.27 -16.95
C SER A 84 -2.52 5.78 -16.99
N PRO A 85 -2.73 6.36 -18.20
CA PRO A 85 -3.06 7.79 -18.29
C PRO A 85 -4.31 8.18 -17.48
N VAL A 86 -5.31 7.30 -17.44
CA VAL A 86 -6.54 7.54 -16.67
C VAL A 86 -6.24 7.64 -15.17
N LEU A 87 -5.44 6.72 -14.66
CA LEU A 87 -5.02 6.75 -13.24
C LEU A 87 -4.24 8.04 -12.94
N TYR A 88 -3.33 8.43 -13.82
CA TYR A 88 -2.53 9.63 -13.62
C TYR A 88 -3.37 10.89 -13.67
N ALA A 89 -4.35 10.97 -14.58
CA ALA A 89 -5.27 12.11 -14.64
C ALA A 89 -6.06 12.24 -13.33
N GLU A 90 -6.54 11.14 -12.78
CA GLU A 90 -7.24 11.13 -11.50
C GLU A 90 -6.31 11.57 -10.35
N ALA A 91 -5.08 11.10 -10.35
CA ALA A 91 -4.10 11.49 -9.34
C ALA A 91 -3.77 12.99 -9.42
N LEU A 92 -3.65 13.54 -10.64
CA LEU A 92 -3.44 14.98 -10.83
C LEU A 92 -4.61 15.79 -10.28
N HIS A 93 -5.82 15.30 -10.50
CA HIS A 93 -7.05 15.94 -9.99
C HIS A 93 -7.05 15.98 -8.47
N LEU A 94 -6.73 14.86 -7.83
CA LEU A 94 -6.62 14.75 -6.37
C LEU A 94 -5.53 15.67 -5.83
N HIS A 95 -4.39 15.71 -6.50
CA HIS A 95 -3.30 16.60 -6.13
C HIS A 95 -3.74 18.06 -6.13
N ALA A 96 -4.44 18.49 -7.19
CA ALA A 96 -4.92 19.86 -7.32
C ALA A 96 -5.95 20.22 -6.25
N GLN A 97 -6.83 19.29 -5.90
CA GLN A 97 -7.92 19.56 -4.94
C GLN A 97 -7.48 19.46 -3.48
N SER A 98 -6.60 18.51 -3.16
CA SER A 98 -6.29 18.17 -1.77
C SER A 98 -4.92 18.64 -1.31
N GLY A 99 -4.03 19.03 -2.23
CA GLY A 99 -2.67 19.40 -1.89
C GLY A 99 -1.76 18.24 -1.51
N LEU A 100 -2.18 17.01 -1.74
CA LEU A 100 -1.35 15.84 -1.51
C LEU A 100 -0.14 15.84 -2.45
N SER A 101 0.96 15.22 -2.04
CA SER A 101 2.08 14.98 -2.93
C SER A 101 1.65 14.14 -4.14
N TRP A 102 2.47 14.14 -5.19
CA TRP A 102 2.17 13.33 -6.38
C TRP A 102 2.03 11.85 -6.03
N PHE A 103 2.99 11.31 -5.28
CA PHE A 103 2.98 9.88 -4.95
C PHE A 103 1.83 9.52 -4.01
N ASP A 104 1.49 10.37 -3.06
CA ASP A 104 0.32 10.15 -2.20
C ASP A 104 -0.97 10.21 -3.00
N SER A 105 -1.05 11.14 -3.96
CA SER A 105 -2.21 11.23 -4.87
C SER A 105 -2.37 9.97 -5.71
N LEU A 106 -1.26 9.38 -6.16
CA LEU A 106 -1.28 8.10 -6.90
C LEU A 106 -1.78 6.95 -6.04
N ILE A 107 -1.38 6.89 -4.77
CA ILE A 107 -1.86 5.86 -3.83
C ILE A 107 -3.37 5.99 -3.63
N VAL A 108 -3.84 7.21 -3.37
CA VAL A 108 -5.28 7.46 -3.18
C VAL A 108 -6.07 7.12 -4.45
N ALA A 109 -5.58 7.56 -5.61
CA ALA A 109 -6.22 7.27 -6.90
C ALA A 109 -6.29 5.76 -7.16
N SER A 110 -5.23 5.02 -6.83
CA SER A 110 -5.20 3.56 -6.99
C SER A 110 -6.22 2.88 -6.10
N ALA A 111 -6.34 3.32 -4.85
CA ALA A 111 -7.33 2.78 -3.92
C ALA A 111 -8.77 3.04 -4.40
N ILE A 112 -9.02 4.23 -4.94
CA ILE A 112 -10.33 4.57 -5.51
C ILE A 112 -10.62 3.71 -6.73
N GLN A 113 -9.66 3.56 -7.63
CA GLN A 113 -9.85 2.81 -8.88
C GLN A 113 -10.15 1.33 -8.61
N THR A 114 -9.60 0.78 -7.54
CA THR A 114 -9.85 -0.62 -7.16
C THR A 114 -11.09 -0.77 -6.26
N HIS A 115 -11.85 0.30 -6.07
CA HIS A 115 -13.10 0.32 -5.29
C HIS A 115 -12.89 -0.08 -3.83
N CYS A 116 -11.77 0.35 -3.24
CA CYS A 116 -11.50 0.11 -1.83
C CYS A 116 -12.31 1.04 -0.95
N ASP A 117 -12.76 0.51 0.19
CA ASP A 117 -13.43 1.30 1.23
C ASP A 117 -12.41 1.90 2.21
N LEU A 118 -11.28 1.24 2.39
CA LEU A 118 -10.24 1.66 3.33
C LEU A 118 -8.88 1.72 2.63
N LEU A 119 -8.09 2.70 3.06
CA LEU A 119 -6.68 2.82 2.71
C LEU A 119 -5.86 2.80 4.00
N TYR A 120 -5.09 1.72 4.19
CA TYR A 120 -4.20 1.61 5.34
C TYR A 120 -2.86 2.26 5.01
N THR A 121 -2.54 3.32 5.72
CA THR A 121 -1.27 4.03 5.56
C THR A 121 -0.93 4.83 6.81
N GLU A 122 0.36 5.00 7.09
CA GLU A 122 0.84 5.88 8.14
C GLU A 122 1.07 7.30 7.64
N ASP A 123 1.13 7.52 6.33
CA ASP A 123 1.60 8.76 5.72
C ASP A 123 0.52 9.82 5.55
N LEU A 124 -0.74 9.46 5.65
CA LEU A 124 -1.87 10.38 5.50
C LEU A 124 -2.62 10.52 6.82
N GLN A 125 -3.48 11.54 6.89
CA GLN A 125 -4.24 11.80 8.11
C GLN A 125 -5.27 10.71 8.37
N HIS A 126 -5.20 10.13 9.55
CA HIS A 126 -6.17 9.12 9.98
C HIS A 126 -7.59 9.68 9.98
N GLY A 127 -8.50 8.94 9.40
CA GLY A 127 -9.90 9.32 9.29
C GLY A 127 -10.25 10.18 8.09
N GLN A 128 -9.24 10.67 7.35
CA GLN A 128 -9.49 11.48 6.16
C GLN A 128 -10.29 10.67 5.13
N ARG A 129 -11.21 11.36 4.43
CA ARG A 129 -12.04 10.71 3.42
C ARG A 129 -11.81 11.31 2.04
N PHE A 130 -11.86 10.42 1.04
CA PHE A 130 -11.86 10.77 -0.37
C PHE A 130 -13.05 10.04 -0.99
N GLY A 131 -14.23 10.70 -1.02
CA GLY A 131 -15.46 10.03 -1.39
C GLY A 131 -15.78 8.91 -0.39
N ASN A 132 -15.91 7.69 -0.87
CA ASN A 132 -16.22 6.52 -0.03
C ASN A 132 -14.96 5.88 0.58
N LEU A 133 -13.78 6.31 0.17
CA LEU A 133 -12.52 5.81 0.70
C LEU A 133 -12.17 6.51 2.00
N GLN A 134 -11.84 5.76 3.03
CA GLN A 134 -11.38 6.32 4.30
C GLN A 134 -9.98 5.87 4.61
N VAL A 135 -9.14 6.81 5.03
CA VAL A 135 -7.76 6.56 5.46
C VAL A 135 -7.76 6.05 6.90
N ILE A 136 -7.05 4.96 7.13
CA ILE A 136 -6.84 4.38 8.46
C ILE A 136 -5.33 4.25 8.69
N ASN A 137 -4.84 4.85 9.77
CA ASN A 137 -3.48 4.57 10.24
C ASN A 137 -3.57 3.38 11.21
N PRO A 138 -3.10 2.19 10.82
CA PRO A 138 -3.28 0.99 11.65
C PRO A 138 -2.33 0.95 12.83
N PHE A 139 -1.38 1.89 12.91
CA PHE A 139 -0.33 1.91 13.93
C PHE A 139 -0.63 2.89 15.07
N ARG A 140 -1.78 3.48 15.07
CA ARG A 140 -2.23 4.38 16.14
C ARG A 140 -2.52 3.63 17.41
#